data_11712902b09aa1d4f657cc7157d81222
#
_entry.id   11712902b09aa1d4f657cc7157d81222
#
_cell.length_a   1.000
_cell.length_b   1.000
_cell.length_c   1.000
_cell.angle_alpha   90.00
_cell.angle_beta   90.00
_cell.angle_gamma   90.00
#
_symmetry.space_group_name_H-M   'P 1'
#
loop_
_entity.id
_entity.type
_entity.pdbx_description
1 polymer ?
#
loop_
_entity_poly.entity_id
_entity_poly.type
_entity_poly.pdbx_seq_one_letter_code
_entity_poly.pdbx_strand_id
1 'polypeptide(L)'
;VAAGGGPIHMVTTEVFQDPHLETVGWENFLGMTVGQAVVWASQNIDPKYTNPELTTSEPYVMGSHATCSGAWVSGPEDLSPPEYFWGYNRMLTIDGLFGAGDTVGGSAHKFSSGSFTEGRLAAKAAVKYIEDKKAEGVX
;
A
#
# COMPACT_ATOMS: atom_id res chain seq x y z
N VAL A 1 -9.43 -17.17 -7.66
CA VAL A 1 -8.79 -18.46 -7.95
C VAL A 1 -9.49 -19.56 -7.16
N ALA A 2 -9.60 -19.39 -5.82
CA ALA A 2 -10.24 -20.41 -4.98
C ALA A 2 -11.68 -20.75 -5.40
N ALA A 3 -12.38 -19.77 -5.97
CA ALA A 3 -13.75 -19.96 -6.47
C ALA A 3 -13.78 -20.44 -7.93
N GLY A 4 -12.65 -20.87 -8.47
CA GLY A 4 -12.57 -21.39 -9.83
C GLY A 4 -12.33 -20.32 -10.90
N GLY A 5 -11.99 -19.11 -10.50
CA GLY A 5 -11.79 -18.03 -11.45
C GLY A 5 -10.36 -17.87 -11.99
N GLY A 6 -9.50 -18.82 -11.70
CA GLY A 6 -8.13 -18.80 -12.22
C GLY A 6 -7.97 -19.66 -13.45
N PRO A 7 -6.75 -19.74 -14.00
CA PRO A 7 -5.56 -19.00 -13.59
C PRO A 7 -5.60 -17.53 -14.01
N ILE A 8 -4.83 -16.72 -13.32
CA ILE A 8 -4.71 -15.27 -13.61
C ILE A 8 -3.33 -15.03 -14.21
N HIS A 9 -3.27 -14.33 -15.32
CA HIS A 9 -2.02 -14.07 -16.02
C HIS A 9 -1.69 -12.58 -16.04
N MET A 10 -0.41 -12.26 -15.93
CA MET A 10 0.07 -10.90 -16.20
C MET A 10 0.14 -10.71 -17.71
N VAL A 11 -0.36 -9.59 -18.20
CA VAL A 11 -0.27 -9.28 -19.62
C VAL A 11 1.08 -8.58 -19.86
N THR A 12 2.10 -9.36 -20.14
CA THR A 12 3.45 -8.85 -20.37
C THR A 12 3.82 -8.77 -21.85
N THR A 13 3.25 -9.63 -22.67
CA THR A 13 3.65 -9.70 -24.09
C THR A 13 3.42 -8.38 -24.83
N GLU A 14 2.34 -7.68 -24.51
CA GLU A 14 2.05 -6.39 -25.17
C GLU A 14 3.09 -5.32 -24.79
N VAL A 15 3.49 -5.31 -23.53
CA VAL A 15 4.46 -4.34 -23.03
C VAL A 15 5.86 -4.62 -23.62
N PHE A 16 6.29 -5.87 -23.56
CA PHE A 16 7.63 -6.24 -23.96
C PHE A 16 7.86 -6.28 -25.47
N GLN A 17 6.80 -6.07 -26.28
CA GLN A 17 6.99 -5.91 -27.73
C GLN A 17 7.54 -4.52 -28.08
N ASP A 18 7.32 -3.53 -27.25
CA ASP A 18 7.90 -2.21 -27.44
C ASP A 18 9.33 -2.21 -26.86
N PRO A 19 10.38 -1.96 -27.67
CA PRO A 19 11.74 -2.04 -27.19
C PRO A 19 12.08 -1.10 -26.03
N HIS A 20 11.43 0.08 -25.98
CA HIS A 20 11.66 1.00 -24.87
C HIS A 20 11.03 0.47 -23.59
N LEU A 21 9.79 0.01 -23.67
CA LEU A 21 9.11 -0.54 -22.50
C LEU A 21 9.75 -1.85 -22.05
N GLU A 22 10.30 -2.64 -22.98
CA GLU A 22 11.06 -3.84 -22.63
C GLU A 22 12.27 -3.48 -21.78
N THR A 23 13.02 -2.45 -22.21
CA THR A 23 14.21 -2.01 -21.46
C THR A 23 13.83 -1.55 -20.05
N VAL A 24 12.84 -0.66 -19.96
CA VAL A 24 12.37 -0.14 -18.67
C VAL A 24 11.83 -1.26 -17.79
N GLY A 25 11.10 -2.20 -18.38
CA GLY A 25 10.56 -3.34 -17.66
C GLY A 25 11.66 -4.18 -17.02
N TRP A 26 12.68 -4.52 -17.80
CA TRP A 26 13.79 -5.31 -17.27
C TRP A 26 14.59 -4.56 -16.20
N GLU A 27 14.79 -3.25 -16.39
CA GLU A 27 15.44 -2.44 -15.36
C GLU A 27 14.68 -2.51 -14.03
N ASN A 28 13.36 -2.41 -14.09
CA ASN A 28 12.53 -2.49 -12.89
C ASN A 28 12.56 -3.89 -12.27
N PHE A 29 12.41 -4.94 -13.09
CA PHE A 29 12.41 -6.30 -12.53
C PHE A 29 13.76 -6.64 -11.89
N LEU A 30 14.85 -6.27 -12.53
CA LEU A 30 16.18 -6.57 -11.98
C LEU A 30 16.52 -5.68 -10.78
N GLY A 31 16.01 -4.44 -10.77
CA GLY A 31 16.27 -3.52 -9.66
C GLY A 31 15.41 -3.72 -8.44
N MET A 32 14.14 -4.06 -8.63
CA MET A 32 13.17 -4.09 -7.53
C MET A 32 12.59 -5.47 -7.25
N THR A 33 12.48 -6.31 -8.26
CA THR A 33 11.83 -7.60 -8.11
C THR A 33 12.63 -8.70 -8.79
N VAL A 34 13.93 -8.76 -8.50
CA VAL A 34 14.82 -9.73 -9.14
C VAL A 34 14.34 -11.16 -8.93
N GLY A 35 13.67 -11.44 -7.80
CA GLY A 35 13.12 -12.76 -7.55
C GLY A 35 12.14 -13.20 -8.64
N GLN A 36 11.34 -12.29 -9.16
CA GLN A 36 10.40 -12.62 -10.22
C GLN A 36 11.17 -13.02 -11.50
N ALA A 37 12.23 -12.29 -11.84
CA ALA A 37 13.04 -12.62 -13.01
C ALA A 37 13.69 -14.01 -12.86
N VAL A 38 14.16 -14.32 -11.65
CA VAL A 38 14.75 -15.63 -11.38
C VAL A 38 13.73 -16.75 -11.52
N VAL A 39 12.52 -16.53 -11.01
CA VAL A 39 11.44 -17.51 -11.13
C VAL A 39 11.11 -17.76 -12.61
N TRP A 40 10.94 -16.69 -13.38
CA TRP A 40 10.67 -16.84 -14.83
C TRP A 40 11.80 -17.60 -15.52
N ALA A 41 13.05 -17.26 -15.21
CA ALA A 41 14.20 -17.93 -15.80
C ALA A 41 14.21 -19.43 -15.44
N SER A 42 13.90 -19.75 -14.19
CA SER A 42 13.89 -21.15 -13.74
C SER A 42 12.80 -21.96 -14.42
N GLN A 43 11.74 -21.30 -14.85
CA GLN A 43 10.62 -21.95 -15.53
C GLN A 43 10.71 -21.82 -17.05
N ASN A 44 11.81 -21.25 -17.53
CA ASN A 44 12.01 -21.00 -18.96
C ASN A 44 10.91 -20.14 -19.56
N ILE A 45 10.47 -19.14 -18.80
CA ILE A 45 9.45 -18.19 -19.24
C ILE A 45 10.13 -16.89 -19.65
N ASP A 46 9.85 -16.45 -20.88
CA ASP A 46 10.25 -15.13 -21.35
C ASP A 46 8.99 -14.27 -21.44
N PRO A 47 8.85 -13.23 -20.61
CA PRO A 47 7.63 -12.42 -20.59
C PRO A 47 7.35 -11.69 -21.90
N LYS A 48 8.33 -11.61 -22.78
CA LYS A 48 8.13 -11.05 -24.12
C LYS A 48 7.23 -11.91 -24.98
N TYR A 49 7.23 -13.21 -24.73
CA TYR A 49 6.51 -14.18 -25.58
C TYR A 49 5.43 -14.96 -24.84
N THR A 50 5.43 -14.88 -23.52
CA THR A 50 4.49 -15.65 -22.72
C THR A 50 3.96 -14.76 -21.59
N ASN A 51 2.64 -14.70 -21.44
CA ASN A 51 2.02 -14.03 -20.30
C ASN A 51 2.09 -14.96 -19.08
N PRO A 52 2.97 -14.69 -18.12
CA PRO A 52 3.17 -15.63 -17.02
C PRO A 52 1.99 -15.65 -16.05
N GLU A 53 1.75 -16.80 -15.47
CA GLU A 53 0.72 -16.92 -14.45
C GLU A 53 1.12 -16.17 -13.18
N LEU A 54 0.17 -15.48 -12.61
CA LEU A 54 0.37 -14.77 -11.36
C LEU A 54 0.09 -15.74 -10.21
N THR A 55 1.15 -16.23 -9.59
CA THR A 55 1.03 -17.23 -8.53
C THR A 55 1.63 -16.71 -7.23
N THR A 56 1.11 -17.23 -6.13
CA THR A 56 1.76 -17.04 -4.84
C THR A 56 2.29 -18.40 -4.39
N SER A 57 3.49 -18.41 -3.88
CA SER A 57 4.11 -19.66 -3.45
C SER A 57 3.56 -20.15 -2.11
N GLU A 58 3.15 -19.26 -1.25
CA GLU A 58 2.66 -19.62 0.08
C GLU A 58 1.86 -18.49 0.68
N PRO A 59 0.93 -18.79 1.57
CA PRO A 59 0.21 -17.76 2.28
C PRO A 59 1.14 -17.07 3.29
N TYR A 60 1.03 -15.78 3.41
CA TYR A 60 1.80 -15.02 4.37
C TYR A 60 1.07 -13.75 4.74
N VAL A 61 1.44 -13.19 5.88
CA VAL A 61 0.88 -11.92 6.32
C VAL A 61 1.65 -10.81 5.61
N MET A 62 0.94 -10.07 4.79
CA MET A 62 1.55 -8.95 4.08
C MET A 62 1.88 -7.83 5.05
N GLY A 63 3.03 -7.22 4.84
CA GLY A 63 3.39 -6.03 5.59
C GLY A 63 2.63 -4.81 5.11
N SER A 64 2.86 -3.70 5.77
CA SER A 64 2.19 -2.43 5.44
C SER A 64 2.52 -1.92 4.04
N HIS A 65 3.61 -2.33 3.51
CA HIS A 65 4.09 -1.93 2.19
C HIS A 65 3.04 -2.01 1.11
N ALA A 66 2.33 -3.11 1.04
CA ALA A 66 1.50 -3.40 -0.10
C ALA A 66 0.02 -3.63 0.24
N THR A 67 -0.35 -3.59 1.51
CA THR A 67 -1.65 -4.10 1.90
C THR A 67 -2.49 -3.17 2.74
N CYS A 68 -2.06 -1.95 2.96
CA CYS A 68 -2.76 -1.04 3.87
C CYS A 68 -2.93 -1.64 5.27
N SER A 69 -2.11 -2.59 5.64
CA SER A 69 -2.20 -3.22 6.96
C SER A 69 -1.51 -2.35 8.00
N GLY A 70 -2.02 -2.40 9.22
CA GLY A 70 -1.46 -1.61 10.31
C GLY A 70 -2.53 -1.25 11.32
N ALA A 71 -2.19 -0.37 12.22
CA ALA A 71 -3.11 0.07 13.26
C ALA A 71 -4.34 0.76 12.63
N TRP A 72 -5.47 0.52 13.24
CA TRP A 72 -6.72 1.12 12.78
C TRP A 72 -6.73 2.60 13.16
N VAL A 73 -6.91 3.47 12.17
CA VAL A 73 -6.96 4.92 12.40
C VAL A 73 -8.20 5.53 11.77
N SER A 74 -8.66 6.61 12.37
CA SER A 74 -9.78 7.39 11.85
C SER A 74 -9.42 7.98 10.47
N GLY A 75 -10.37 7.97 9.58
CA GLY A 75 -10.23 8.67 8.32
C GLY A 75 -10.49 10.17 8.44
N PRO A 76 -10.45 10.90 7.33
CA PRO A 76 -10.81 12.32 7.33
C PRO A 76 -12.33 12.51 7.41
N GLU A 77 -12.73 13.57 8.07
CA GLU A 77 -14.16 13.85 8.33
C GLU A 77 -14.97 14.00 7.04
N ASP A 78 -14.38 14.65 6.06
CA ASP A 78 -15.10 15.01 4.83
C ASP A 78 -15.16 13.88 3.78
N LEU A 79 -14.40 12.81 3.98
CA LEU A 79 -14.32 11.73 2.98
C LEU A 79 -14.73 10.36 3.52
N SER A 80 -14.71 10.20 4.83
CA SER A 80 -14.94 8.89 5.43
C SER A 80 -16.43 8.64 5.68
N PRO A 81 -16.90 7.41 5.49
CA PRO A 81 -18.19 7.05 6.05
C PRO A 81 -18.18 7.30 7.56
N PRO A 82 -19.32 7.68 8.16
CA PRO A 82 -19.34 8.04 9.58
C PRO A 82 -18.77 6.99 10.53
N GLU A 83 -18.90 5.72 10.20
CA GLU A 83 -18.36 4.63 11.03
C GLU A 83 -16.84 4.55 10.99
N TYR A 84 -16.19 5.26 10.08
CA TYR A 84 -14.73 5.27 9.97
C TYR A 84 -14.13 6.64 10.34
N PHE A 85 -14.93 7.50 10.96
CA PHE A 85 -14.45 8.77 11.51
C PHE A 85 -14.88 8.86 12.97
N TRP A 86 -13.89 9.01 13.86
CA TRP A 86 -14.19 9.13 15.29
C TRP A 86 -13.42 10.28 15.94
N GLY A 87 -13.40 11.40 15.26
CA GLY A 87 -12.97 12.66 15.87
C GLY A 87 -11.82 13.37 15.19
N TYR A 88 -10.73 12.68 14.89
CA TYR A 88 -9.56 13.33 14.31
C TYR A 88 -8.88 12.40 13.32
N ASN A 89 -8.59 12.92 12.14
CA ASN A 89 -7.95 12.16 11.08
C ASN A 89 -6.65 11.51 11.60
N ARG A 90 -6.48 10.23 11.37
CA ARG A 90 -5.31 9.43 11.77
C ARG A 90 -5.20 9.19 13.29
N MET A 91 -6.24 9.51 14.06
CA MET A 91 -6.27 9.12 15.47
C MET A 91 -6.64 7.63 15.58
N LEU A 92 -5.94 6.92 16.45
CA LEU A 92 -6.27 5.53 16.73
C LEU A 92 -7.54 5.46 17.57
N THR A 93 -7.92 4.25 17.96
CA THR A 93 -9.06 4.08 18.87
C THR A 93 -8.75 4.46 20.31
N ILE A 94 -7.52 4.91 20.56
CA ILE A 94 -7.11 5.45 21.85
C ILE A 94 -7.07 6.97 21.70
N ASP A 95 -7.80 7.66 22.55
CA ASP A 95 -7.92 9.11 22.51
C ASP A 95 -6.54 9.77 22.62
N GLY A 96 -6.24 10.67 21.69
CA GLY A 96 -5.00 11.42 21.68
C GLY A 96 -3.80 10.69 21.10
N LEU A 97 -3.97 9.42 20.68
CA LEU A 97 -2.89 8.67 20.06
C LEU A 97 -3.06 8.70 18.54
N PHE A 98 -2.04 9.16 17.84
CA PHE A 98 -2.06 9.29 16.38
C PHE A 98 -1.04 8.36 15.75
N GLY A 99 -1.35 7.90 14.55
CA GLY A 99 -0.46 7.02 13.81
C GLY A 99 -0.27 7.51 12.38
N ALA A 100 0.89 7.22 11.81
CA ALA A 100 1.20 7.63 10.44
C ALA A 100 2.19 6.66 9.80
N GLY A 101 2.16 6.63 8.47
CA GLY A 101 3.10 5.85 7.71
C GLY A 101 2.84 4.36 7.76
N ASP A 102 3.89 3.59 7.79
CA ASP A 102 3.80 2.14 7.71
C ASP A 102 3.13 1.48 8.92
N THR A 103 3.02 2.21 10.03
CA THR A 103 2.40 1.65 11.23
C THR A 103 0.88 1.61 11.16
N VAL A 104 0.27 2.32 10.22
CA VAL A 104 -1.19 2.43 10.15
C VAL A 104 -1.75 1.78 8.90
N GLY A 105 -3.01 1.41 8.97
CA GLY A 105 -3.71 0.79 7.85
C GLY A 105 -4.50 1.77 6.98
N GLY A 106 -4.24 3.06 7.12
CA GLY A 106 -5.05 4.08 6.47
C GLY A 106 -4.67 4.47 5.06
N SER A 107 -3.61 3.91 4.51
CA SER A 107 -3.15 4.31 3.20
C SER A 107 -2.62 3.11 2.43
N ALA A 108 -3.02 3.01 1.17
CA ALA A 108 -2.52 1.96 0.28
C ALA A 108 -1.15 2.32 -0.27
N HIS A 109 -0.79 3.60 -0.30
CA HIS A 109 0.49 4.04 -0.83
C HIS A 109 1.39 4.46 0.34
N LYS A 110 2.21 3.54 0.76
CA LYS A 110 3.09 3.74 1.92
C LYS A 110 4.41 4.37 1.48
N PHE A 111 5.52 3.67 1.52
CA PHE A 111 6.82 4.18 1.09
C PHE A 111 7.07 5.63 1.58
N SER A 112 8.03 6.31 0.95
CA SER A 112 8.41 7.65 1.40
C SER A 112 7.32 8.68 1.17
N SER A 113 6.78 8.76 -0.04
CA SER A 113 5.77 9.78 -0.35
C SER A 113 4.50 9.58 0.44
N GLY A 114 4.06 8.33 0.58
CA GLY A 114 2.87 8.03 1.39
C GLY A 114 3.11 8.32 2.86
N SER A 115 4.30 7.98 3.38
CA SER A 115 4.62 8.22 4.78
C SER A 115 4.72 9.72 5.11
N PHE A 116 5.29 10.51 4.20
CA PHE A 116 5.29 11.97 4.39
C PHE A 116 3.88 12.53 4.39
N THR A 117 3.03 12.06 3.48
CA THR A 117 1.63 12.48 3.44
C THR A 117 0.91 12.11 4.73
N GLU A 118 1.06 10.87 5.17
CA GLU A 118 0.45 10.40 6.41
C GLU A 118 0.92 11.21 7.63
N GLY A 119 2.21 11.47 7.71
CA GLY A 119 2.77 12.28 8.79
C GLY A 119 2.18 13.68 8.82
N ARG A 120 2.03 14.29 7.66
CA ARG A 120 1.44 15.62 7.54
C ARG A 120 -0.02 15.62 8.01
N LEU A 121 -0.79 14.61 7.60
CA LEU A 121 -2.19 14.49 7.99
C LEU A 121 -2.33 14.28 9.50
N ALA A 122 -1.53 13.39 10.06
CA ALA A 122 -1.56 13.12 11.50
C ALA A 122 -1.15 14.35 12.30
N ALA A 123 -0.12 15.06 11.86
CA ALA A 123 0.35 16.26 12.56
C ALA A 123 -0.73 17.35 12.59
N LYS A 124 -1.38 17.59 11.46
CA LYS A 124 -2.47 18.59 11.40
C LYS A 124 -3.59 18.22 12.37
N ALA A 125 -3.97 16.94 12.39
CA ALA A 125 -5.05 16.48 13.26
C ALA A 125 -4.63 16.54 14.74
N ALA A 126 -3.37 16.23 15.04
CA ALA A 126 -2.88 16.32 16.42
C ALA A 126 -2.86 17.77 16.93
N VAL A 127 -2.46 18.72 16.09
CA VAL A 127 -2.51 20.13 16.46
C VAL A 127 -3.96 20.53 16.77
N LYS A 128 -4.88 20.17 15.89
CA LYS A 128 -6.29 20.49 16.13
C LYS A 128 -6.79 19.86 17.43
N TYR A 129 -6.43 18.62 17.68
CA TYR A 129 -6.79 17.93 18.92
C TYR A 129 -6.29 18.72 20.15
N ILE A 130 -5.02 19.14 20.12
CA ILE A 130 -4.43 19.89 21.22
C ILE A 130 -5.19 21.23 21.45
N GLU A 131 -5.51 21.92 20.36
CA GLU A 131 -6.25 23.18 20.44
C GLU A 131 -7.64 23.00 21.03
N ASP A 132 -8.34 21.97 20.57
CA ASP A 132 -9.68 21.65 21.07
C ASP A 132 -9.62 21.28 22.56
N LYS A 133 -8.64 20.47 22.97
CA LYS A 133 -8.50 20.07 24.38
C LYS A 133 -8.15 21.26 25.26
N LYS A 134 -7.33 22.18 24.80
CA LYS A 134 -7.07 23.42 25.55
C LYS A 134 -8.34 24.25 25.71
N ALA A 135 -9.14 24.34 24.67
CA ALA A 135 -10.41 25.06 24.73
C ALA A 135 -11.38 24.43 25.71
N GLU A 136 -11.30 23.08 25.86
CA GLU A 136 -12.11 22.36 26.84
C GLU A 136 -11.59 22.49 28.28
N GLY A 137 -10.40 23.11 28.47
CA GLY A 137 -9.80 23.29 29.77
C GLY A 137 -8.98 22.13 30.27
N VAL A 138 -8.60 21.27 29.40
CA VAL A 138 -7.72 20.15 29.75
C VAL A 138 -6.26 20.56 29.69
N UNK A 139 -5.78 20.41 30.75
CA UNK A 139 -4.46 20.86 30.93
C UNK A 139 -3.37 20.07 30.89
#